data_0839c7b5ea3d6e5c294ff1f6237c735e
#
_entry.id   0839c7b5ea3d6e5c294ff1f6237c735e
#
_cell.length_a   1.000
_cell.length_b   1.000
_cell.length_c   1.000
_cell.angle_alpha   90.00
_cell.angle_beta   90.00
_cell.angle_gamma   90.00
#
_symmetry.space_group_name_H-M   'P 1'
#
loop_
_entity.id
_entity.type
_entity.pdbx_description
1 polymer ?
#
loop_
_entity_poly.entity_id
_entity_poly.type
_entity_poly.pdbx_seq_one_letter_code
_entity_poly.pdbx_strand_id
1 'polypeptide(L)'
;TADGRYLIAEGGAKPCVLEVDTQGRTLAKIALQSAAKDPLQQIGGVRKLANGNYLVPQPSDKVVREYDAKGKVVWEKKTNGEPFCALRLPKQRTLIACTTGKCILEVDRAGKVTWKLTNQDFQGARMLDLHSGIQRLPNGNLVFATHRPGRATAQLVEVNRAKKSVWTYAQPNRPAIRHFQILNSNGKALGGTPLR
;
A
#
# COMPACT_ATOMS: atom_id res chain seq x y z
N THR A 1 14.37 -1.93 5.13
CA THR A 1 14.03 -2.97 6.14
C THR A 1 14.50 -2.56 7.54
N ALA A 2 14.00 -3.18 8.59
CA ALA A 2 14.34 -2.84 9.98
C ALA A 2 15.82 -3.10 10.31
N ASP A 3 16.49 -3.94 9.55
CA ASP A 3 17.92 -4.29 9.66
C ASP A 3 18.83 -3.42 8.77
N GLY A 4 18.36 -2.27 8.31
CA GLY A 4 19.15 -1.32 7.51
C GLY A 4 19.23 -1.64 6.02
N ARG A 5 18.57 -2.69 5.54
CA ARG A 5 18.56 -3.04 4.12
C ARG A 5 17.52 -2.24 3.35
N TYR A 6 17.73 -2.12 2.05
CA TYR A 6 16.80 -1.46 1.13
C TYR A 6 16.03 -2.50 0.32
N LEU A 7 14.75 -2.20 0.03
CA LEU A 7 13.97 -2.91 -0.97
C LEU A 7 13.85 -2.02 -2.21
N ILE A 8 14.21 -2.57 -3.36
CA ILE A 8 14.14 -1.89 -4.64
C ILE A 8 13.19 -2.70 -5.54
N ALA A 9 12.21 -2.04 -6.12
CA ALA A 9 11.32 -2.62 -7.11
C ALA A 9 11.77 -2.20 -8.51
N GLU A 10 12.10 -3.17 -9.36
CA GLU A 10 12.49 -2.95 -10.76
C GLU A 10 11.39 -3.48 -11.68
N GLY A 11 10.77 -2.58 -12.44
CA GLY A 11 9.92 -2.93 -13.56
C GLY A 11 10.75 -3.18 -14.83
N GLY A 12 10.12 -3.76 -15.86
CA GLY A 12 10.72 -4.00 -17.16
C GLY A 12 10.47 -5.40 -17.69
N ALA A 13 11.33 -5.87 -18.60
CA ALA A 13 11.20 -7.18 -19.24
C ALA A 13 11.28 -8.36 -18.24
N LYS A 14 11.98 -8.17 -17.14
CA LYS A 14 12.12 -9.16 -16.05
C LYS A 14 11.89 -8.47 -14.69
N PRO A 15 10.65 -8.13 -14.37
CA PRO A 15 10.35 -7.40 -13.14
C PRO A 15 10.80 -8.18 -11.90
N CYS A 16 11.38 -7.47 -10.93
CA CYS A 16 11.87 -8.11 -9.72
C CYS A 16 11.84 -7.18 -8.50
N VAL A 17 11.99 -7.77 -7.34
CA VAL A 17 12.33 -7.07 -6.11
C VAL A 17 13.75 -7.42 -5.73
N LEU A 18 14.55 -6.41 -5.45
CA LEU A 18 15.92 -6.56 -4.92
C LEU A 18 15.91 -6.20 -3.44
N GLU A 19 16.68 -6.95 -2.67
CA GLU A 19 17.08 -6.60 -1.33
C GLU A 19 18.58 -6.31 -1.36
N VAL A 20 18.96 -5.10 -0.97
CA VAL A 20 20.36 -4.66 -1.00
C VAL A 20 20.81 -4.17 0.38
N ASP A 21 22.08 -4.32 0.69
CA ASP A 21 22.68 -3.78 1.91
C ASP A 21 23.04 -2.30 1.78
N THR A 22 23.61 -1.75 2.84
CA THR A 22 24.04 -0.35 2.88
C THR A 22 25.25 -0.04 1.97
N GLN A 23 25.92 -1.06 1.47
CA GLN A 23 27.02 -0.95 0.49
C GLN A 23 26.52 -1.15 -0.96
N GLY A 24 25.20 -1.34 -1.16
CA GLY A 24 24.61 -1.55 -2.48
C GLY A 24 24.76 -2.98 -3.02
N ARG A 25 25.22 -3.94 -2.19
CA ARG A 25 25.35 -5.35 -2.63
C ARG A 25 23.98 -6.02 -2.60
N THR A 26 23.62 -6.71 -3.68
CA THR A 26 22.38 -7.48 -3.76
C THR A 26 22.45 -8.72 -2.87
N LEU A 27 21.56 -8.77 -1.88
CA LEU A 27 21.41 -9.89 -0.94
C LEU A 27 20.36 -10.90 -1.40
N ALA A 28 19.32 -10.40 -2.09
CA ALA A 28 18.27 -11.25 -2.67
C ALA A 28 17.69 -10.59 -3.92
N LYS A 29 17.28 -11.43 -4.88
CA LYS A 29 16.55 -11.04 -6.08
C LYS A 29 15.34 -11.95 -6.25
N ILE A 30 14.15 -11.36 -6.17
CA ILE A 30 12.88 -12.07 -6.27
C ILE A 30 12.27 -11.76 -7.61
N ALA A 31 12.27 -12.72 -8.53
CA ALA A 31 11.60 -12.58 -9.81
C ALA A 31 10.09 -12.49 -9.62
N LEU A 32 9.44 -11.55 -10.29
CA LEU A 32 8.00 -11.34 -10.20
C LEU A 32 7.32 -11.85 -11.47
N GLN A 33 6.12 -12.39 -11.29
CA GLN A 33 5.23 -12.73 -12.39
C GLN A 33 4.38 -11.50 -12.72
N SER A 34 4.51 -10.95 -13.92
CA SER A 34 3.64 -9.89 -14.42
C SER A 34 3.44 -10.03 -15.92
N ALA A 35 2.20 -9.86 -16.37
CA ALA A 35 1.83 -9.76 -17.77
C ALA A 35 1.82 -8.31 -18.29
N ALA A 36 2.00 -7.33 -17.39
CA ALA A 36 1.96 -5.92 -17.74
C ALA A 36 3.17 -5.53 -18.59
N LYS A 37 2.91 -4.78 -19.67
CA LYS A 37 3.96 -4.27 -20.58
C LYS A 37 4.60 -2.97 -20.08
N ASP A 38 3.81 -2.13 -19.38
CA ASP A 38 4.30 -0.86 -18.82
C ASP A 38 5.06 -1.12 -17.51
N PRO A 39 6.39 -0.87 -17.48
CA PRO A 39 7.20 -1.09 -16.27
C PRO A 39 6.70 -0.34 -15.04
N LEU A 40 6.13 0.86 -15.20
CA LEU A 40 5.64 1.69 -14.12
C LEU A 40 4.34 1.15 -13.49
N GLN A 41 3.68 0.24 -14.18
CA GLN A 41 2.41 -0.35 -13.74
C GLN A 41 2.55 -1.82 -13.29
N GLN A 42 3.77 -2.36 -13.33
CA GLN A 42 4.02 -3.75 -12.93
C GLN A 42 4.03 -3.91 -11.41
N ILE A 43 4.56 -2.92 -10.69
CA ILE A 43 4.85 -3.04 -9.26
C ILE A 43 4.42 -1.77 -8.54
N GLY A 44 3.63 -1.93 -7.49
CA GLY A 44 3.32 -0.87 -6.53
C GLY A 44 4.30 -0.84 -5.35
N GLY A 45 3.85 -0.38 -4.20
CA GLY A 45 4.68 -0.30 -2.99
C GLY A 45 4.95 -1.67 -2.37
N VAL A 46 6.13 -2.22 -2.58
CA VAL A 46 6.58 -3.52 -2.03
C VAL A 46 6.86 -3.43 -0.54
N ARG A 47 6.59 -4.53 0.17
CA ARG A 47 6.92 -4.65 1.60
C ARG A 47 7.54 -5.99 1.93
N LYS A 48 8.60 -5.98 2.74
CA LYS A 48 9.12 -7.18 3.40
C LYS A 48 8.22 -7.48 4.60
N LEU A 49 7.79 -8.73 4.71
CA LEU A 49 6.99 -9.21 5.83
C LEU A 49 7.88 -9.81 6.93
N ALA A 50 7.35 -9.88 8.16
CA ALA A 50 8.09 -10.44 9.30
C ALA A 50 8.48 -11.93 9.11
N ASN A 51 7.74 -12.67 8.27
CA ASN A 51 8.07 -14.06 7.91
C ASN A 51 9.13 -14.18 6.81
N GLY A 52 9.73 -13.06 6.38
CA GLY A 52 10.73 -13.01 5.33
C GLY A 52 10.19 -12.96 3.89
N ASN A 53 8.88 -13.06 3.70
CA ASN A 53 8.24 -12.97 2.40
C ASN A 53 8.09 -11.51 1.92
N TYR A 54 7.68 -11.33 0.67
CA TYR A 54 7.49 -10.02 0.04
C TYR A 54 6.04 -9.86 -0.40
N LEU A 55 5.38 -8.82 0.09
CA LEU A 55 4.03 -8.45 -0.33
C LEU A 55 4.12 -7.42 -1.46
N VAL A 56 3.60 -7.78 -2.63
CA VAL A 56 3.78 -7.03 -3.87
C VAL A 56 2.43 -6.73 -4.50
N PRO A 57 1.96 -5.49 -4.43
CA PRO A 57 0.87 -5.03 -5.28
C PRO A 57 1.33 -4.94 -6.73
N GLN A 58 0.52 -5.45 -7.65
CA GLN A 58 0.78 -5.45 -9.09
C GLN A 58 -0.41 -4.79 -9.82
N PRO A 59 -0.33 -3.47 -10.05
CA PRO A 59 -1.47 -2.66 -10.49
C PRO A 59 -2.12 -3.17 -11.78
N SER A 60 -1.36 -3.29 -12.86
CA SER A 60 -1.91 -3.73 -14.14
C SER A 60 -2.40 -5.18 -14.16
N ASP A 61 -1.81 -6.03 -13.35
CA ASP A 61 -2.29 -7.41 -13.18
C ASP A 61 -3.52 -7.49 -12.26
N LYS A 62 -3.89 -6.37 -11.62
CA LYS A 62 -5.00 -6.25 -10.65
C LYS A 62 -4.94 -7.30 -9.55
N VAL A 63 -3.75 -7.51 -8.99
CA VAL A 63 -3.50 -8.52 -7.98
C VAL A 63 -2.51 -8.03 -6.93
N VAL A 64 -2.67 -8.50 -5.70
CA VAL A 64 -1.63 -8.43 -4.67
C VAL A 64 -1.12 -9.84 -4.44
N ARG A 65 0.20 -10.04 -4.53
CA ARG A 65 0.86 -11.32 -4.31
C ARG A 65 1.80 -11.28 -3.12
N GLU A 66 1.90 -12.39 -2.42
CA GLU A 66 2.96 -12.67 -1.46
C GLU A 66 3.91 -13.68 -2.08
N TYR A 67 5.17 -13.28 -2.21
CA TYR A 67 6.24 -14.12 -2.72
C TYR A 67 7.12 -14.58 -1.57
N ASP A 68 7.53 -15.84 -1.55
CA ASP A 68 8.58 -16.31 -0.65
C ASP A 68 9.98 -15.87 -1.14
N ALA A 69 11.02 -16.19 -0.36
CA ALA A 69 12.40 -15.84 -0.68
C ALA A 69 12.94 -16.55 -1.95
N LYS A 70 12.23 -17.55 -2.47
CA LYS A 70 12.57 -18.27 -3.72
C LYS A 70 11.78 -17.73 -4.93
N GLY A 71 10.93 -16.71 -4.73
CA GLY A 71 10.09 -16.15 -5.80
C GLY A 71 8.83 -16.96 -6.10
N LYS A 72 8.46 -17.92 -5.25
CA LYS A 72 7.19 -18.64 -5.37
C LYS A 72 6.05 -17.80 -4.81
N VAL A 73 4.94 -17.72 -5.52
CA VAL A 73 3.71 -17.13 -4.99
C VAL A 73 3.10 -18.06 -3.95
N VAL A 74 2.99 -17.57 -2.72
CA VAL A 74 2.43 -18.33 -1.58
C VAL A 74 1.06 -17.81 -1.13
N TRP A 75 0.65 -16.67 -1.66
CA TRP A 75 -0.69 -16.11 -1.51
C TRP A 75 -0.94 -15.08 -2.60
N GLU A 76 -2.18 -14.99 -3.06
CA GLU A 76 -2.61 -13.91 -3.93
C GLU A 76 -4.05 -13.47 -3.66
N LYS A 77 -4.34 -12.21 -3.99
CA LYS A 77 -5.68 -11.65 -4.00
C LYS A 77 -5.89 -10.83 -5.26
N LYS A 78 -6.78 -11.29 -6.13
CA LYS A 78 -7.28 -10.50 -7.26
C LYS A 78 -8.16 -9.37 -6.76
N THR A 79 -8.06 -8.20 -7.39
CA THR A 79 -8.77 -6.98 -7.04
C THR A 79 -9.60 -6.46 -8.22
N ASN A 80 -10.67 -5.71 -7.94
CA ASN A 80 -11.50 -5.09 -8.97
C ASN A 80 -10.92 -3.77 -9.53
N GLY A 81 -9.69 -3.43 -9.15
CA GLY A 81 -8.98 -2.23 -9.60
C GLY A 81 -7.51 -2.38 -9.32
N GLU A 82 -6.72 -1.41 -9.73
CA GLU A 82 -5.27 -1.41 -9.61
C GLU A 82 -4.82 -1.22 -8.17
N PRO A 83 -4.22 -2.24 -7.52
CA PRO A 83 -3.68 -2.11 -6.17
C PRO A 83 -2.30 -1.43 -6.22
N PHE A 84 -2.16 -0.25 -5.64
CA PHE A 84 -0.86 0.43 -5.53
C PHE A 84 -0.17 0.24 -4.19
N CYS A 85 -0.93 -0.05 -3.14
CA CYS A 85 -0.38 -0.24 -1.81
C CYS A 85 -1.08 -1.38 -1.09
N ALA A 86 -0.30 -2.19 -0.36
CA ALA A 86 -0.84 -3.24 0.50
C ALA A 86 -0.05 -3.31 1.80
N LEU A 87 -0.74 -3.61 2.90
CA LEU A 87 -0.17 -3.79 4.24
C LEU A 87 -0.63 -5.11 4.82
N ARG A 88 0.30 -5.92 5.33
CA ARG A 88 -0.06 -7.08 6.15
C ARG A 88 -0.39 -6.58 7.57
N LEU A 89 -1.57 -6.95 8.03
CA LEU A 89 -2.07 -6.66 9.36
C LEU A 89 -1.97 -7.91 10.27
N PRO A 90 -2.10 -7.74 11.60
CA PRO A 90 -2.22 -8.87 12.52
C PRO A 90 -3.34 -9.85 12.09
N LYS A 91 -3.23 -11.11 12.55
CA LYS A 91 -4.15 -12.20 12.20
C LYS A 91 -4.23 -12.48 10.69
N GLN A 92 -3.10 -12.30 9.98
CA GLN A 92 -2.96 -12.57 8.54
C GLN A 92 -3.94 -11.78 7.64
N ARG A 93 -4.52 -10.70 8.12
CA ARG A 93 -5.34 -9.80 7.29
C ARG A 93 -4.46 -8.94 6.39
N THR A 94 -4.99 -8.53 5.26
CA THR A 94 -4.29 -7.63 4.32
C THR A 94 -5.16 -6.44 4.00
N LEU A 95 -4.62 -5.24 4.19
CA LEU A 95 -5.23 -3.99 3.73
C LEU A 95 -4.70 -3.69 2.33
N ILE A 96 -5.59 -3.36 1.39
CA ILE A 96 -5.27 -3.14 -0.03
C ILE A 96 -5.92 -1.84 -0.49
N ALA A 97 -5.13 -0.93 -1.04
CA ALA A 97 -5.61 0.29 -1.67
C ALA A 97 -5.71 0.12 -3.19
N CYS A 98 -6.94 0.13 -3.72
CA CYS A 98 -7.25 -0.10 -5.14
C CYS A 98 -7.64 1.22 -5.79
N THR A 99 -6.73 1.87 -6.51
CA THR A 99 -6.90 3.22 -7.06
C THR A 99 -8.03 3.30 -8.07
N THR A 100 -7.99 2.53 -9.16
CA THR A 100 -9.06 2.52 -10.16
C THR A 100 -10.34 1.86 -9.66
N GLY A 101 -10.23 0.99 -8.68
CA GLY A 101 -11.38 0.42 -7.96
C GLY A 101 -12.04 1.37 -6.96
N LYS A 102 -11.45 2.55 -6.71
CA LYS A 102 -11.93 3.60 -5.80
C LYS A 102 -12.33 3.05 -4.43
N CYS A 103 -11.50 2.16 -3.89
CA CYS A 103 -11.76 1.54 -2.60
C CYS A 103 -10.47 1.15 -1.86
N ILE A 104 -10.61 1.03 -0.55
CA ILE A 104 -9.61 0.39 0.30
C ILE A 104 -10.30 -0.84 0.91
N LEU A 105 -9.67 -2.01 0.75
CA LEU A 105 -10.19 -3.30 1.19
C LEU A 105 -9.36 -3.83 2.34
N GLU A 106 -10.00 -4.45 3.33
CA GLU A 106 -9.37 -5.36 4.25
C GLU A 106 -9.87 -6.77 3.95
N VAL A 107 -8.94 -7.69 3.70
CA VAL A 107 -9.26 -9.09 3.42
C VAL A 107 -8.59 -10.01 4.45
N ASP A 108 -9.21 -11.14 4.74
CA ASP A 108 -8.60 -12.20 5.53
C ASP A 108 -7.60 -13.03 4.69
N ARG A 109 -6.99 -14.06 5.29
CA ARG A 109 -6.03 -14.92 4.59
C ARG A 109 -6.65 -15.71 3.44
N ALA A 110 -7.93 -16.05 3.53
CA ALA A 110 -8.68 -16.72 2.45
C ALA A 110 -9.06 -15.75 1.31
N GLY A 111 -8.79 -14.44 1.47
CA GLY A 111 -9.12 -13.42 0.49
C GLY A 111 -10.56 -12.90 0.57
N LYS A 112 -11.34 -13.30 1.62
CA LYS A 112 -12.68 -12.75 1.86
C LYS A 112 -12.57 -11.30 2.35
N VAL A 113 -13.37 -10.40 1.77
CA VAL A 113 -13.43 -9.00 2.20
C VAL A 113 -14.11 -8.91 3.57
N THR A 114 -13.40 -8.38 4.56
CA THR A 114 -13.88 -8.20 5.94
C THR A 114 -14.22 -6.75 6.26
N TRP A 115 -13.70 -5.80 5.48
CA TRP A 115 -14.01 -4.38 5.57
C TRP A 115 -13.70 -3.71 4.23
N LYS A 116 -14.51 -2.71 3.86
CA LYS A 116 -14.36 -1.98 2.60
C LYS A 116 -14.70 -0.51 2.83
N LEU A 117 -13.82 0.39 2.38
CA LEU A 117 -14.05 1.84 2.33
C LEU A 117 -14.22 2.25 0.88
N THR A 118 -15.22 3.10 0.61
CA THR A 118 -15.56 3.60 -0.72
C THR A 118 -15.90 5.10 -0.67
N ASN A 119 -16.05 5.73 -1.82
CA ASN A 119 -16.49 7.14 -1.88
C ASN A 119 -17.91 7.35 -1.30
N GLN A 120 -18.75 6.32 -1.26
CA GLN A 120 -20.09 6.40 -0.65
C GLN A 120 -20.01 6.65 0.86
N ASP A 121 -18.97 6.14 1.54
CA ASP A 121 -18.75 6.35 2.96
C ASP A 121 -18.41 7.82 3.30
N PHE A 122 -18.13 8.66 2.29
CA PHE A 122 -17.85 10.09 2.39
C PHE A 122 -18.97 10.98 1.82
N GLN A 123 -20.22 10.52 1.84
CA GLN A 123 -21.37 11.27 1.33
C GLN A 123 -21.20 11.69 -0.15
N GLY A 124 -20.57 10.85 -0.95
CA GLY A 124 -20.29 11.11 -2.36
C GLY A 124 -19.04 11.96 -2.64
N ALA A 125 -18.33 12.43 -1.61
CA ALA A 125 -17.03 13.07 -1.83
C ALA A 125 -16.03 12.06 -2.43
N ARG A 126 -15.33 12.46 -3.51
CA ARG A 126 -14.46 11.57 -4.30
C ARG A 126 -13.06 11.40 -3.68
N MET A 127 -13.02 11.01 -2.40
CA MET A 127 -11.78 10.89 -1.62
C MET A 127 -10.87 9.74 -2.08
N LEU A 128 -11.45 8.72 -2.73
CA LEU A 128 -10.73 7.52 -3.16
C LEU A 128 -10.57 7.45 -4.69
N ASP A 129 -10.68 8.56 -5.40
CA ASP A 129 -10.54 8.54 -6.86
C ASP A 129 -9.11 8.20 -7.31
N LEU A 130 -8.11 8.72 -6.60
CA LEU A 130 -6.70 8.39 -6.81
C LEU A 130 -6.01 8.43 -5.44
N HIS A 131 -5.82 7.28 -4.83
CA HIS A 131 -5.15 7.14 -3.55
C HIS A 131 -3.95 6.19 -3.69
N SER A 132 -2.87 6.45 -2.97
CA SER A 132 -1.64 5.69 -3.13
C SER A 132 -1.04 5.23 -1.81
N GLY A 133 -0.74 6.13 -0.89
CA GLY A 133 -0.19 5.79 0.42
C GLY A 133 -1.28 5.41 1.42
N ILE A 134 -1.04 4.37 2.21
CA ILE A 134 -1.89 3.96 3.34
C ILE A 134 -1.04 3.63 4.55
N GLN A 135 -1.53 3.97 5.74
CA GLN A 135 -0.92 3.58 7.01
C GLN A 135 -2.00 3.26 8.05
N ARG A 136 -1.83 2.14 8.76
CA ARG A 136 -2.68 1.79 9.91
C ARG A 136 -2.05 2.35 11.17
N LEU A 137 -2.84 3.07 11.97
CA LEU A 137 -2.41 3.59 13.27
C LEU A 137 -2.62 2.58 14.40
N PRO A 138 -1.92 2.73 15.54
CA PRO A 138 -2.08 1.84 16.70
C PRO A 138 -3.50 1.83 17.29
N ASN A 139 -4.24 2.96 17.18
CA ASN A 139 -5.63 3.05 17.59
C ASN A 139 -6.61 2.35 16.64
N GLY A 140 -6.11 1.73 15.56
CA GLY A 140 -6.90 1.05 14.56
C GLY A 140 -7.45 1.95 13.45
N ASN A 141 -7.19 3.25 13.49
CA ASN A 141 -7.56 4.14 12.40
C ASN A 141 -6.68 3.93 11.17
N LEU A 142 -7.18 4.31 10.03
CA LEU A 142 -6.49 4.25 8.74
C LEU A 142 -6.25 5.67 8.25
N VAL A 143 -4.99 5.97 7.90
CA VAL A 143 -4.66 7.18 7.14
C VAL A 143 -4.36 6.79 5.71
N PHE A 144 -4.87 7.57 4.77
CA PHE A 144 -4.55 7.41 3.35
C PHE A 144 -4.33 8.76 2.66
N ALA A 145 -3.47 8.75 1.65
CA ALA A 145 -3.23 9.90 0.79
C ALA A 145 -4.21 9.90 -0.37
N THR A 146 -4.78 11.07 -0.67
CA THR A 146 -5.61 11.27 -1.85
C THR A 146 -4.83 12.06 -2.90
N HIS A 147 -4.95 11.64 -4.15
CA HIS A 147 -4.33 12.33 -5.27
C HIS A 147 -5.41 12.80 -6.24
N ARG A 148 -5.85 14.06 -6.11
CA ARG A 148 -6.76 14.64 -7.07
C ARG A 148 -6.25 16.01 -7.49
N PRO A 149 -5.71 16.16 -8.71
CA PRO A 149 -5.33 17.48 -9.24
C PRO A 149 -6.56 18.40 -9.29
N GLY A 150 -6.42 19.58 -8.72
CA GLY A 150 -7.36 20.70 -8.93
C GLY A 150 -8.63 20.75 -8.09
N ARG A 151 -8.98 19.73 -7.28
CA ARG A 151 -10.22 19.73 -6.45
C ARG A 151 -10.14 18.94 -5.15
N ALA A 152 -8.96 18.67 -4.61
CA ALA A 152 -8.89 17.94 -3.35
C ALA A 152 -9.34 18.82 -2.18
N THR A 153 -10.44 18.45 -1.55
CA THR A 153 -10.85 19.01 -0.25
C THR A 153 -9.93 18.52 0.88
N ALA A 154 -9.23 17.41 0.67
CA ALA A 154 -8.22 16.87 1.58
C ALA A 154 -7.13 16.14 0.80
N GLN A 155 -5.90 16.17 1.31
CA GLN A 155 -4.73 15.46 0.75
C GLN A 155 -4.35 14.23 1.57
N LEU A 156 -4.56 14.29 2.89
CA LEU A 156 -4.54 13.13 3.79
C LEU A 156 -5.87 13.05 4.52
N VAL A 157 -6.35 11.84 4.71
CA VAL A 157 -7.59 11.55 5.42
C VAL A 157 -7.34 10.44 6.42
N GLU A 158 -7.69 10.67 7.69
CA GLU A 158 -7.77 9.65 8.71
C GLU A 158 -9.22 9.23 8.90
N VAL A 159 -9.48 7.93 8.85
CA VAL A 159 -10.79 7.33 9.11
C VAL A 159 -10.71 6.32 10.23
N ASN A 160 -11.75 6.27 11.06
CA ASN A 160 -11.90 5.24 12.07
C ASN A 160 -12.49 3.93 11.48
N ARG A 161 -12.63 2.91 12.30
CA ARG A 161 -13.17 1.61 11.87
C ARG A 161 -14.63 1.69 11.40
N ALA A 162 -15.40 2.65 11.93
CA ALA A 162 -16.77 2.95 11.50
C ALA A 162 -16.82 3.79 10.21
N LYS A 163 -15.66 3.99 9.53
CA LYS A 163 -15.49 4.71 8.27
C LYS A 163 -15.77 6.22 8.36
N LYS A 164 -15.86 6.78 9.55
CA LYS A 164 -15.98 8.22 9.74
C LYS A 164 -14.62 8.87 9.60
N SER A 165 -14.55 9.97 8.82
CA SER A 165 -13.39 10.85 8.80
C SER A 165 -13.24 11.51 10.17
N VAL A 166 -12.07 11.35 10.79
CA VAL A 166 -11.75 11.91 12.10
C VAL A 166 -10.69 13.00 12.05
N TRP A 167 -9.93 13.05 10.95
CA TRP A 167 -8.95 14.08 10.70
C TRP A 167 -8.67 14.20 9.20
N THR A 168 -8.38 15.41 8.75
CA THR A 168 -7.98 15.70 7.36
C THR A 168 -6.87 16.72 7.33
N TYR A 169 -5.99 16.60 6.34
CA TYR A 169 -5.00 17.59 5.98
C TYR A 169 -5.26 18.06 4.56
N ALA A 170 -5.32 19.38 4.40
CA ALA A 170 -5.46 20.02 3.10
C ALA A 170 -4.61 21.28 3.03
N GLN A 171 -3.89 21.46 1.93
CA GLN A 171 -3.24 22.73 1.60
C GLN A 171 -3.75 23.22 0.25
N PRO A 172 -4.33 24.43 0.19
CA PRO A 172 -4.73 25.03 -1.07
C PRO A 172 -3.53 25.18 -2.02
N ASN A 173 -3.75 24.95 -3.30
CA ASN A 173 -2.76 25.15 -4.36
C ASN A 173 -1.47 24.31 -4.25
N ARG A 174 -1.49 23.20 -3.53
CA ARG A 174 -0.36 22.29 -3.44
C ARG A 174 -0.60 21.02 -4.27
N PRO A 175 0.47 20.43 -4.82
CA PRO A 175 0.36 19.15 -5.51
C PRO A 175 -0.11 18.06 -4.55
N ALA A 176 -0.67 17.01 -5.11
CA ALA A 176 -1.16 15.86 -4.39
C ALA A 176 -0.05 15.13 -3.64
N ILE A 177 -0.41 14.52 -2.51
CA ILE A 177 0.49 13.67 -1.72
C ILE A 177 0.39 12.23 -2.23
N ARG A 178 1.51 11.66 -2.67
CA ARG A 178 1.58 10.24 -3.08
C ARG A 178 1.99 9.32 -1.95
N HIS A 179 2.96 9.75 -1.16
CA HIS A 179 3.48 9.01 -0.01
C HIS A 179 3.57 9.90 1.21
N PHE A 180 3.38 9.31 2.36
CA PHE A 180 3.53 9.97 3.65
C PHE A 180 3.98 8.95 4.69
N GLN A 181 4.49 9.43 5.79
CA GLN A 181 4.81 8.65 6.98
C GLN A 181 4.31 9.41 8.20
N ILE A 182 3.57 8.73 9.07
CA ILE A 182 3.19 9.25 10.36
C ILE A 182 4.28 8.90 11.36
N LEU A 183 4.92 9.90 11.92
CA LEU A 183 6.10 9.74 12.78
C LEU A 183 5.72 9.48 14.23
N ASN A 184 4.63 10.09 14.70
CA ASN A 184 4.11 9.87 16.05
C ASN A 184 2.58 9.97 16.07
N SER A 185 1.98 9.43 17.11
CA SER A 185 0.57 9.58 17.43
C SER A 185 0.44 9.94 18.89
N ASN A 186 -0.22 11.06 19.21
CA ASN A 186 -0.36 11.59 20.57
C ASN A 186 0.99 11.76 21.30
N GLY A 187 2.00 12.28 20.59
CA GLY A 187 3.34 12.52 21.14
C GLY A 187 4.20 11.26 21.34
N LYS A 188 3.66 10.07 21.04
CA LYS A 188 4.43 8.82 21.09
C LYS A 188 4.92 8.46 19.69
N ALA A 189 6.21 8.18 19.57
CA ALA A 189 6.78 7.67 18.34
C ALA A 189 6.03 6.39 17.94
N LEU A 190 5.62 6.29 16.68
CA LEU A 190 5.07 5.06 16.15
C LEU A 190 6.23 4.09 15.97
N GLY A 191 6.34 3.16 16.96
CA GLY A 191 7.14 1.95 16.81
C GLY A 191 6.50 1.09 15.74
N GLY A 192 6.86 1.27 14.54
CA GLY A 192 6.38 0.48 13.44
C GLY A 192 7.40 0.52 12.34
N THR A 193 7.38 -0.46 11.49
CA THR A 193 8.17 -0.46 10.29
C THR A 193 7.84 0.82 9.53
N PRO A 194 8.65 1.88 9.63
CA PRO A 194 8.54 2.94 8.66
C PRO A 194 8.64 2.32 7.28
N LEU A 195 8.26 3.04 6.27
CA LEU A 195 8.72 2.78 4.92
C LEU A 195 10.25 3.00 4.90
N ARG A 196 10.95 2.20 5.64
CA ARG A 196 12.40 2.07 5.56
C ARG A 196 12.71 0.77 4.88
#